data_5bf9b31f2ba081f0053294cb9c3511ef
#
_entry.id   5bf9b31f2ba081f0053294cb9c3511ef
#
_cell.length_a   1.000
_cell.length_b   1.000
_cell.length_c   1.000
_cell.angle_alpha   90.00
_cell.angle_beta   90.00
_cell.angle_gamma   90.00
#
_symmetry.space_group_name_H-M   'P 1'
#
loop_
_entity.id
_entity.type
_entity.pdbx_description
1 polymer ?
#
loop_
_entity_poly.entity_id
_entity_poly.type
_entity_poly.pdbx_seq_one_letter_code
_entity_poly.pdbx_strand_id
1 'polypeptide(L)'
;SRLKKEEINENKITLRVPSDIKKIYKLFKKNRKQLYIVGGAVRDAILGKSPKDFDLATDAKPDEVLKIAKQGGMKTYEVGKQFGVVVVGGHEIATFRKDIGKGRRPKAVDFSDIQGDVNRRDLTINSLFYDIEKNEVVDLTGGLQDLKNKIVKTVGVAKQRFDEDPLRKLRALRFQAVIGGKMDKDTEIALLKNPSLKGVSRERIREEFIKGIEKGKNSKLFMEALDKFGFTKQMFPQLKLQKPYPNVKSFILFLATILRKNDVKKLPSILNNLKYSNEEIRNITFLVHLKNFKPEKIYDFKKLQEKTTLKKQTIINYGKLIGKDFSKITNFNLSVTGGGPAFVGLKGKQIGDKIKELEKLNFLNESVINEVEPKFQSVHTTSSFEQTFGGWYSKYVPLSTKFMQKMIGKERV
;
A
#
# COMPACT_ATOMS: atom_id res chain seq x y z
N SER A 1 35.68 -42.76 18.16
CA SER A 1 35.03 -42.21 16.96
C SER A 1 34.86 -40.69 17.12
N ARG A 2 35.73 -39.92 16.45
CA ARG A 2 35.60 -38.46 16.41
C ARG A 2 34.50 -38.09 15.41
N LEU A 3 33.34 -37.72 15.90
CA LEU A 3 32.34 -37.02 15.12
C LEU A 3 32.90 -35.69 14.73
N LYS A 4 33.28 -35.52 13.45
CA LYS A 4 33.53 -34.20 12.84
C LYS A 4 32.20 -33.42 13.01
N LYS A 5 32.19 -32.39 13.87
CA LYS A 5 31.21 -31.33 13.81
C LYS A 5 31.30 -30.73 12.40
N GLU A 6 30.33 -31.02 11.55
CA GLU A 6 30.11 -30.21 10.34
C GLU A 6 29.94 -28.78 10.82
N GLU A 7 30.88 -27.89 10.52
CA GLU A 7 30.69 -26.45 10.66
C GLU A 7 29.49 -26.10 9.78
N ILE A 8 28.36 -25.78 10.42
CA ILE A 8 27.21 -25.26 9.71
C ILE A 8 27.68 -23.96 9.06
N ASN A 9 27.88 -23.98 7.74
CA ASN A 9 28.22 -22.79 6.99
C ASN A 9 27.03 -21.84 7.02
N GLU A 10 27.06 -20.88 7.93
CA GLU A 10 25.97 -19.92 8.18
C GLU A 10 25.57 -19.07 6.95
N ASN A 11 26.43 -19.06 5.92
CA ASN A 11 26.20 -18.37 4.67
C ASN A 11 25.39 -19.18 3.65
N LYS A 12 25.23 -20.51 3.86
CA LYS A 12 24.40 -21.32 2.97
C LYS A 12 22.92 -21.08 3.22
N ILE A 13 22.23 -20.64 2.17
CA ILE A 13 20.77 -20.50 2.20
C ILE A 13 20.15 -21.21 1.00
N THR A 14 18.93 -21.68 1.16
CA THR A 14 18.16 -22.21 0.04
C THR A 14 17.36 -21.10 -0.61
N LEU A 15 17.84 -20.60 -1.77
CA LEU A 15 17.09 -19.68 -2.61
C LEU A 15 16.62 -20.41 -3.87
N ARG A 16 15.30 -20.45 -4.06
CA ARG A 16 14.73 -21.00 -5.30
C ARG A 16 14.96 -20.03 -6.45
N VAL A 17 16.07 -20.22 -7.18
CA VAL A 17 16.43 -19.39 -8.33
C VAL A 17 15.55 -19.77 -9.53
N PRO A 18 14.82 -18.83 -10.18
CA PRO A 18 14.05 -19.06 -11.40
C PRO A 18 14.90 -19.61 -12.55
N SER A 19 14.28 -20.39 -13.43
CA SER A 19 14.97 -21.07 -14.54
C SER A 19 15.55 -20.10 -15.56
N ASP A 20 14.89 -18.99 -15.80
CA ASP A 20 15.35 -17.89 -16.67
C ASP A 20 16.60 -17.20 -16.13
N ILE A 21 16.65 -16.91 -14.81
CA ILE A 21 17.88 -16.40 -14.15
C ILE A 21 19.02 -17.40 -14.22
N LYS A 22 18.74 -18.71 -14.06
CA LYS A 22 19.77 -19.75 -14.24
C LYS A 22 20.32 -19.78 -15.69
N LYS A 23 19.47 -19.51 -16.68
CA LYS A 23 19.91 -19.38 -18.09
C LYS A 23 20.82 -18.15 -18.26
N ILE A 24 20.41 -17.00 -17.72
CA ILE A 24 21.23 -15.77 -17.74
C ILE A 24 22.57 -16.04 -17.06
N TYR A 25 22.57 -16.63 -15.87
CA TYR A 25 23.78 -16.95 -15.12
C TYR A 25 24.75 -17.81 -15.96
N LYS A 26 24.27 -18.87 -16.64
CA LYS A 26 25.12 -19.73 -17.49
C LYS A 26 25.79 -18.97 -18.64
N LEU A 27 25.10 -17.98 -19.22
CA LEU A 27 25.65 -17.13 -20.28
C LEU A 27 26.78 -16.23 -19.75
N PHE A 28 26.56 -15.61 -18.58
CA PHE A 28 27.59 -14.79 -17.95
C PHE A 28 28.81 -15.62 -17.57
N LYS A 29 28.62 -16.78 -16.96
CA LYS A 29 29.69 -17.73 -16.62
C LYS A 29 30.50 -18.15 -17.87
N LYS A 30 29.85 -18.49 -18.99
CA LYS A 30 30.51 -18.82 -20.27
C LYS A 30 31.41 -17.68 -20.77
N ASN A 31 30.98 -16.43 -20.50
CA ASN A 31 31.76 -15.23 -20.85
C ASN A 31 32.74 -14.79 -19.76
N ARG A 32 33.01 -15.62 -18.74
CA ARG A 32 33.90 -15.33 -17.60
C ARG A 32 33.51 -14.08 -16.84
N LYS A 33 32.18 -13.81 -16.72
CA LYS A 33 31.65 -12.69 -15.97
C LYS A 33 30.90 -13.19 -14.74
N GLN A 34 31.02 -12.44 -13.65
CA GLN A 34 30.33 -12.69 -12.40
C GLN A 34 28.86 -12.26 -12.55
N LEU A 35 27.95 -12.97 -11.92
CA LEU A 35 26.54 -12.59 -11.80
C LEU A 35 25.98 -13.07 -10.46
N TYR A 36 25.42 -12.15 -9.70
CA TYR A 36 24.82 -12.39 -8.39
C TYR A 36 23.36 -11.97 -8.38
N ILE A 37 22.54 -12.65 -7.58
CA ILE A 37 21.25 -12.11 -7.15
C ILE A 37 21.54 -11.18 -5.97
N VAL A 38 20.86 -10.01 -5.89
CA VAL A 38 21.22 -8.99 -4.89
C VAL A 38 20.02 -8.39 -4.15
N GLY A 39 20.28 -7.82 -3.00
CA GLY A 39 19.35 -6.91 -2.31
C GLY A 39 18.09 -7.57 -1.76
N GLY A 40 16.94 -7.12 -2.25
CA GLY A 40 15.63 -7.51 -1.72
C GLY A 40 15.33 -8.99 -1.75
N ALA A 41 15.68 -9.66 -2.85
CA ALA A 41 15.45 -11.10 -3.03
C ALA A 41 16.23 -11.93 -2.02
N VAL A 42 17.51 -11.59 -1.80
CA VAL A 42 18.39 -12.30 -0.85
C VAL A 42 17.86 -12.13 0.57
N ARG A 43 17.60 -10.87 0.97
CA ARG A 43 17.03 -10.58 2.29
C ARG A 43 15.71 -11.33 2.53
N ASP A 44 14.79 -11.32 1.58
CA ASP A 44 13.48 -11.91 1.74
C ASP A 44 13.57 -13.44 1.81
N ALA A 45 14.48 -14.06 1.05
CA ALA A 45 14.77 -15.50 1.15
C ALA A 45 15.30 -15.89 2.54
N ILE A 46 16.25 -15.13 3.09
CA ILE A 46 16.78 -15.35 4.44
C ILE A 46 15.68 -15.24 5.51
N LEU A 47 14.69 -14.36 5.29
CA LEU A 47 13.50 -14.23 6.15
C LEU A 47 12.43 -15.29 5.91
N GLY A 48 12.70 -16.32 5.10
CA GLY A 48 11.75 -17.40 4.79
C GLY A 48 10.60 -16.97 3.87
N LYS A 49 10.74 -15.86 3.15
CA LYS A 49 9.74 -15.38 2.18
C LYS A 49 10.15 -15.78 0.77
N SER A 50 9.17 -16.04 -0.09
CA SER A 50 9.43 -16.23 -1.53
C SER A 50 9.59 -14.88 -2.22
N PRO A 51 10.79 -14.54 -2.76
CA PRO A 51 10.99 -13.32 -3.52
C PRO A 51 10.13 -13.33 -4.79
N LYS A 52 9.62 -12.16 -5.17
CA LYS A 52 8.85 -11.98 -6.41
C LYS A 52 9.70 -11.35 -7.52
N ASP A 53 10.56 -10.42 -7.13
CA ASP A 53 11.41 -9.66 -8.03
C ASP A 53 12.88 -9.99 -7.71
N PHE A 54 13.68 -10.18 -8.73
CA PHE A 54 15.09 -10.54 -8.62
C PHE A 54 15.93 -9.49 -9.35
N ASP A 55 16.66 -8.69 -8.58
CA ASP A 55 17.67 -7.80 -9.09
C ASP A 55 19.00 -8.56 -9.21
N LEU A 56 19.72 -8.34 -10.30
CA LEU A 56 21.00 -8.97 -10.58
C LEU A 56 22.12 -7.93 -10.60
N ALA A 57 23.32 -8.34 -10.23
CA ALA A 57 24.50 -7.48 -10.31
C ALA A 57 25.70 -8.26 -10.88
N THR A 58 26.56 -7.57 -11.66
CA THR A 58 27.66 -8.16 -12.42
C THR A 58 28.87 -7.23 -12.50
N ASP A 59 30.06 -7.81 -12.77
CA ASP A 59 31.25 -7.10 -13.15
C ASP A 59 31.28 -6.72 -14.66
N ALA A 60 30.35 -7.25 -15.46
CA ALA A 60 30.23 -6.90 -16.87
C ALA A 60 29.72 -5.45 -17.04
N LYS A 61 30.40 -4.65 -17.89
CA LYS A 61 29.93 -3.32 -18.27
C LYS A 61 28.65 -3.41 -19.14
N PRO A 62 27.82 -2.37 -19.22
CA PRO A 62 26.56 -2.43 -19.95
C PRO A 62 26.65 -2.94 -21.37
N ASP A 63 27.67 -2.56 -22.14
CA ASP A 63 27.88 -3.06 -23.49
C ASP A 63 28.25 -4.54 -23.54
N GLU A 64 29.00 -5.03 -22.55
CA GLU A 64 29.29 -6.46 -22.41
C GLU A 64 28.02 -7.24 -22.03
N VAL A 65 27.16 -6.69 -21.13
CA VAL A 65 25.87 -7.28 -20.80
C VAL A 65 24.99 -7.43 -22.03
N LEU A 66 24.89 -6.40 -22.88
CA LEU A 66 24.14 -6.46 -24.13
C LEU A 66 24.71 -7.51 -25.11
N LYS A 67 26.03 -7.59 -25.25
CA LYS A 67 26.72 -8.59 -26.08
C LYS A 67 26.43 -10.01 -25.60
N ILE A 68 26.54 -10.26 -24.28
CA ILE A 68 26.25 -11.57 -23.68
C ILE A 68 24.77 -11.95 -23.88
N ALA A 69 23.86 -11.02 -23.64
CA ALA A 69 22.41 -11.24 -23.84
C ALA A 69 22.09 -11.59 -25.31
N LYS A 70 22.69 -10.88 -26.28
CA LYS A 70 22.54 -11.16 -27.72
C LYS A 70 23.01 -12.57 -28.09
N GLN A 71 24.13 -13.04 -27.54
CA GLN A 71 24.63 -14.41 -27.75
C GLN A 71 23.63 -15.47 -27.25
N GLY A 72 22.84 -15.15 -26.23
CA GLY A 72 21.79 -16.01 -25.70
C GLY A 72 20.41 -15.84 -26.34
N GLY A 73 20.27 -15.00 -27.37
CA GLY A 73 18.99 -14.70 -28.01
C GLY A 73 17.99 -14.00 -27.08
N MET A 74 18.47 -13.30 -26.04
CA MET A 74 17.59 -12.70 -25.03
C MET A 74 17.18 -11.28 -25.41
N LYS A 75 15.92 -10.92 -25.13
CA LYS A 75 15.44 -9.55 -25.28
C LYS A 75 16.11 -8.63 -24.28
N THR A 76 16.51 -7.45 -24.73
CA THR A 76 17.18 -6.43 -23.91
C THR A 76 16.50 -5.09 -24.03
N TYR A 77 16.56 -4.28 -22.95
CA TYR A 77 16.12 -2.89 -22.95
C TYR A 77 17.22 -2.05 -22.27
N GLU A 78 17.61 -0.95 -22.90
CA GLU A 78 18.72 -0.09 -22.49
C GLU A 78 18.29 1.03 -21.51
N VAL A 79 17.13 0.88 -20.90
CA VAL A 79 16.58 1.86 -19.93
C VAL A 79 17.47 1.91 -18.70
N GLY A 80 18.27 2.98 -18.58
CA GLY A 80 19.22 3.12 -17.47
C GLY A 80 20.65 2.74 -17.77
N LYS A 81 21.02 2.42 -19.02
CA LYS A 81 22.38 2.09 -19.47
C LYS A 81 23.43 3.09 -19.02
N GLN A 82 23.10 4.40 -19.11
CA GLN A 82 23.97 5.49 -18.62
C GLN A 82 24.27 5.44 -17.12
N PHE A 83 23.47 4.71 -16.35
CA PHE A 83 23.65 4.46 -14.93
C PHE A 83 24.11 3.03 -14.63
N GLY A 84 24.55 2.29 -15.64
CA GLY A 84 25.06 0.94 -15.49
C GLY A 84 23.97 -0.13 -15.32
N VAL A 85 22.72 0.10 -15.77
CA VAL A 85 21.63 -0.87 -15.66
C VAL A 85 21.09 -1.23 -17.05
N VAL A 86 20.96 -2.54 -17.31
CA VAL A 86 20.37 -3.09 -18.52
C VAL A 86 19.31 -4.12 -18.13
N VAL A 87 18.16 -4.13 -18.79
CA VAL A 87 17.16 -5.19 -18.60
C VAL A 87 17.40 -6.31 -19.58
N VAL A 88 17.52 -7.55 -19.09
CA VAL A 88 17.74 -8.76 -19.89
C VAL A 88 16.69 -9.80 -19.51
N GLY A 89 15.88 -10.23 -20.47
CA GLY A 89 14.83 -11.24 -20.23
C GLY A 89 13.83 -10.86 -19.13
N GLY A 90 13.62 -9.55 -18.92
CA GLY A 90 12.73 -9.02 -17.88
C GLY A 90 13.40 -8.74 -16.53
N HIS A 91 14.67 -9.06 -16.36
CA HIS A 91 15.43 -8.82 -15.11
C HIS A 91 16.38 -7.62 -15.26
N GLU A 92 16.42 -6.76 -14.23
CA GLU A 92 17.40 -5.67 -14.15
C GLU A 92 18.78 -6.25 -13.78
N ILE A 93 19.78 -5.99 -14.63
CA ILE A 93 21.18 -6.33 -14.39
C ILE A 93 21.97 -5.05 -14.22
N ALA A 94 22.49 -4.83 -13.03
CA ALA A 94 23.30 -3.67 -12.68
C ALA A 94 24.79 -4.02 -12.73
N THR A 95 25.59 -3.22 -13.42
CA THR A 95 27.04 -3.30 -13.33
C THR A 95 27.51 -2.79 -11.97
N PHE A 96 28.47 -3.47 -11.33
CA PHE A 96 29.09 -2.98 -10.09
C PHE A 96 29.65 -1.58 -10.29
N ARG A 97 29.31 -0.67 -9.37
CA ARG A 97 29.68 0.73 -9.53
C ARG A 97 29.82 1.48 -8.21
N LYS A 98 30.50 2.60 -8.28
CA LYS A 98 30.47 3.68 -7.29
C LYS A 98 29.63 4.83 -7.85
N ASP A 99 28.80 5.43 -7.02
CA ASP A 99 28.00 6.58 -7.41
C ASP A 99 28.83 7.87 -7.24
N ILE A 100 28.83 8.74 -8.26
CA ILE A 100 29.49 10.05 -8.23
C ILE A 100 28.42 11.13 -8.07
N GLY A 101 28.46 11.86 -6.94
CA GLY A 101 27.48 12.90 -6.62
C GLY A 101 26.47 12.51 -5.55
N LYS A 102 25.38 13.28 -5.43
CA LYS A 102 24.34 13.11 -4.39
C LYS A 102 23.00 12.81 -5.02
N GLY A 103 22.14 12.11 -4.26
CA GLY A 103 20.76 11.81 -4.64
C GLY A 103 20.58 10.44 -5.32
N ARG A 104 19.35 10.13 -5.76
CA ARG A 104 19.01 8.84 -6.38
C ARG A 104 19.70 8.62 -7.73
N ARG A 105 19.85 9.70 -8.50
CA ARG A 105 20.53 9.68 -9.80
C ARG A 105 21.86 10.39 -9.64
N PRO A 106 22.96 9.62 -9.53
CA PRO A 106 24.28 10.21 -9.46
C PRO A 106 24.54 10.98 -10.74
N LYS A 107 25.40 12.01 -10.67
CA LYS A 107 25.81 12.79 -11.86
C LYS A 107 26.53 11.91 -12.87
N ALA A 108 27.27 10.94 -12.38
CA ALA A 108 27.95 9.91 -13.15
C ALA A 108 28.11 8.64 -12.31
N VAL A 109 28.47 7.55 -12.94
CA VAL A 109 28.85 6.30 -12.28
C VAL A 109 30.27 5.94 -12.68
N ASP A 110 31.04 5.41 -11.73
CA ASP A 110 32.32 4.82 -11.97
C ASP A 110 32.19 3.30 -11.76
N PHE A 111 32.50 2.51 -12.80
CA PHE A 111 32.44 1.06 -12.69
C PHE A 111 33.49 0.55 -11.74
N SER A 112 33.12 -0.37 -10.87
CA SER A 112 33.90 -0.82 -9.75
C SER A 112 33.84 -2.34 -9.59
N ASP A 113 34.40 -2.84 -8.51
CA ASP A 113 34.24 -4.21 -8.02
C ASP A 113 32.97 -4.34 -7.12
N ILE A 114 32.73 -5.55 -6.63
CA ILE A 114 31.64 -5.86 -5.72
C ILE A 114 31.73 -5.03 -4.43
N GLN A 115 32.91 -4.76 -3.89
CA GLN A 115 33.11 -3.95 -2.69
C GLN A 115 32.66 -2.51 -2.91
N GLY A 116 32.96 -1.92 -4.07
CA GLY A 116 32.49 -0.58 -4.43
C GLY A 116 30.98 -0.51 -4.57
N ASP A 117 30.34 -1.55 -5.13
CA ASP A 117 28.88 -1.63 -5.23
C ASP A 117 28.22 -1.78 -3.86
N VAL A 118 28.78 -2.58 -2.97
CA VAL A 118 28.32 -2.72 -1.59
C VAL A 118 28.39 -1.38 -0.85
N ASN A 119 29.50 -0.67 -0.97
CA ASN A 119 29.76 0.57 -0.22
C ASN A 119 28.80 1.72 -0.59
N ARG A 120 28.19 1.72 -1.77
CA ARG A 120 27.17 2.73 -2.15
C ARG A 120 25.76 2.42 -1.67
N ARG A 121 25.50 1.19 -1.19
CA ARG A 121 24.16 0.77 -0.75
C ARG A 121 23.74 1.46 0.54
N ASP A 122 22.44 1.40 0.84
CA ASP A 122 21.85 2.12 1.97
C ASP A 122 22.04 1.39 3.31
N LEU A 123 21.64 0.12 3.37
CA LEU A 123 21.55 -0.67 4.59
C LEU A 123 22.27 -2.01 4.43
N THR A 124 22.92 -2.48 5.49
CA THR A 124 23.63 -3.76 5.51
C THR A 124 22.75 -4.93 5.08
N ILE A 125 21.51 -4.98 5.58
CA ILE A 125 20.49 -6.01 5.24
C ILE A 125 20.03 -6.01 3.78
N ASN A 126 20.33 -4.97 3.02
CA ASN A 126 20.06 -4.84 1.59
C ASN A 126 21.33 -4.93 0.73
N SER A 127 22.46 -5.18 1.37
CA SER A 127 23.80 -5.24 0.72
C SER A 127 24.32 -6.68 0.60
N LEU A 128 23.39 -7.63 0.69
CA LEU A 128 23.67 -9.05 0.56
C LEU A 128 23.62 -9.46 -0.92
N PHE A 129 24.55 -10.30 -1.31
CA PHE A 129 24.65 -10.90 -2.63
C PHE A 129 24.50 -12.41 -2.50
N TYR A 130 23.95 -13.06 -3.49
CA TYR A 130 23.80 -14.50 -3.52
C TYR A 130 24.54 -15.08 -4.72
N ASP A 131 25.53 -15.91 -4.43
CA ASP A 131 26.27 -16.67 -5.43
C ASP A 131 25.43 -17.87 -5.86
N ILE A 132 24.99 -17.84 -7.11
CA ILE A 132 24.08 -18.85 -7.70
C ILE A 132 24.76 -20.22 -7.81
N GLU A 133 26.07 -20.25 -8.00
CA GLU A 133 26.82 -21.49 -8.16
C GLU A 133 27.10 -22.18 -6.82
N LYS A 134 27.58 -21.41 -5.86
CA LYS A 134 27.92 -21.91 -4.54
C LYS A 134 26.73 -22.12 -3.63
N ASN A 135 25.57 -21.52 -3.98
CA ASN A 135 24.38 -21.43 -3.14
C ASN A 135 24.70 -20.75 -1.78
N GLU A 136 25.48 -19.69 -1.80
CA GLU A 136 25.97 -19.01 -0.61
C GLU A 136 25.69 -17.50 -0.68
N VAL A 137 25.50 -16.89 0.50
CA VAL A 137 25.42 -15.44 0.66
C VAL A 137 26.82 -14.88 0.76
N VAL A 138 27.14 -13.93 -0.11
CA VAL A 138 28.34 -13.08 -0.01
C VAL A 138 27.94 -11.83 0.76
N ASP A 139 28.47 -11.71 1.98
CA ASP A 139 28.20 -10.62 2.91
C ASP A 139 29.51 -9.89 3.24
N LEU A 140 29.63 -8.65 2.78
CA LEU A 140 30.79 -7.81 2.99
C LEU A 140 30.58 -6.71 4.06
N THR A 141 29.42 -6.72 4.72
CA THR A 141 29.00 -5.65 5.66
C THR A 141 28.50 -6.15 7.01
N GLY A 142 28.38 -7.46 7.21
CA GLY A 142 27.76 -8.05 8.38
C GLY A 142 26.22 -8.02 8.32
N GLY A 143 25.64 -7.79 7.13
CA GLY A 143 24.19 -7.68 6.92
C GLY A 143 23.44 -8.97 7.22
N LEU A 144 24.04 -10.14 7.07
CA LEU A 144 23.44 -11.42 7.44
C LEU A 144 23.19 -11.50 8.95
N GLN A 145 24.19 -11.12 9.74
CA GLN A 145 24.05 -11.10 11.20
C GLN A 145 23.09 -10.01 11.65
N ASP A 146 23.13 -8.82 11.04
CA ASP A 146 22.18 -7.74 11.31
C ASP A 146 20.74 -8.20 11.03
N LEU A 147 20.52 -8.94 9.93
CA LEU A 147 19.21 -9.46 9.56
C LEU A 147 18.71 -10.53 10.55
N LYS A 148 19.56 -11.47 10.97
CA LYS A 148 19.26 -12.48 12.01
C LYS A 148 18.86 -11.80 13.33
N ASN A 149 19.58 -10.75 13.72
CA ASN A 149 19.32 -9.97 14.94
C ASN A 149 18.21 -8.94 14.76
N LYS A 150 17.62 -8.82 13.56
CA LYS A 150 16.61 -7.80 13.21
C LYS A 150 17.11 -6.38 13.46
N ILE A 151 18.36 -6.09 13.15
CA ILE A 151 18.98 -4.77 13.27
C ILE A 151 18.95 -4.08 11.90
N VAL A 152 18.55 -2.82 11.88
CA VAL A 152 18.66 -1.93 10.70
C VAL A 152 19.84 -1.02 10.90
N LYS A 153 20.88 -1.22 10.08
CA LYS A 153 22.14 -0.51 10.12
C LYS A 153 22.50 0.01 8.73
N THR A 154 23.04 1.22 8.65
CA THR A 154 23.56 1.76 7.39
C THR A 154 24.87 1.08 7.00
N VAL A 155 25.13 1.00 5.70
CA VAL A 155 26.47 0.63 5.21
C VAL A 155 27.42 1.79 5.49
N GLY A 156 28.51 1.53 6.22
CA GLY A 156 29.48 2.57 6.58
C GLY A 156 28.90 3.63 7.53
N VAL A 157 29.35 4.88 7.38
CA VAL A 157 28.98 5.98 8.28
C VAL A 157 27.59 6.50 8.01
N ALA A 158 26.67 6.37 8.97
CA ALA A 158 25.25 6.72 8.81
C ALA A 158 25.02 8.18 8.35
N LYS A 159 25.75 9.13 8.94
CA LYS A 159 25.68 10.55 8.56
C LYS A 159 25.95 10.74 7.06
N GLN A 160 27.03 10.12 6.56
CA GLN A 160 27.41 10.23 5.15
C GLN A 160 26.33 9.63 4.24
N ARG A 161 25.82 8.44 4.56
CA ARG A 161 24.74 7.78 3.81
C ARG A 161 23.48 8.62 3.72
N PHE A 162 23.11 9.30 4.81
CA PHE A 162 21.93 10.17 4.85
C PHE A 162 22.16 11.54 4.17
N ASP A 163 23.38 12.03 4.16
CA ASP A 163 23.74 13.27 3.45
C ASP A 163 23.80 13.05 1.92
N GLU A 164 24.17 11.85 1.48
CA GLU A 164 24.15 11.46 0.06
C GLU A 164 22.72 11.41 -0.51
N ASP A 165 21.80 10.77 0.20
CA ASP A 165 20.38 10.71 -0.17
C ASP A 165 19.50 10.70 1.09
N PRO A 166 18.89 11.85 1.44
CA PRO A 166 18.05 11.95 2.63
C PRO A 166 16.86 10.97 2.66
N LEU A 167 16.42 10.43 1.51
CA LEU A 167 15.38 9.40 1.48
C LEU A 167 15.79 8.12 2.20
N ARG A 168 17.09 7.82 2.30
CA ARG A 168 17.60 6.65 3.04
C ARG A 168 17.14 6.66 4.51
N LYS A 169 16.84 7.82 5.08
CA LYS A 169 16.25 7.96 6.42
C LYS A 169 14.86 7.31 6.51
N LEU A 170 13.98 7.63 5.57
CA LEU A 170 12.66 6.99 5.48
C LEU A 170 12.76 5.49 5.16
N ARG A 171 13.72 5.12 4.30
CA ARG A 171 14.01 3.73 3.98
C ARG A 171 14.44 2.94 5.22
N ALA A 172 15.30 3.49 6.07
CA ALA A 172 15.72 2.86 7.33
C ALA A 172 14.51 2.58 8.24
N LEU A 173 13.63 3.56 8.44
CA LEU A 173 12.41 3.38 9.23
C LEU A 173 11.43 2.38 8.58
N ARG A 174 11.30 2.41 7.26
CA ARG A 174 10.50 1.42 6.54
C ARG A 174 11.04 0.00 6.72
N PHE A 175 12.35 -0.20 6.57
CA PHE A 175 12.94 -1.52 6.75
C PHE A 175 12.89 -1.98 8.21
N GLN A 176 12.99 -1.09 9.18
CA GLN A 176 12.73 -1.40 10.58
C GLN A 176 11.31 -2.00 10.75
N ALA A 177 10.31 -1.37 10.13
CA ALA A 177 8.93 -1.87 10.14
C ALA A 177 8.78 -3.21 9.38
N VAL A 178 9.48 -3.37 8.23
CA VAL A 178 9.41 -4.59 7.40
C VAL A 178 10.01 -5.81 8.10
N ILE A 179 11.17 -5.67 8.74
CA ILE A 179 11.80 -6.79 9.47
C ILE A 179 11.23 -6.95 10.88
N GLY A 180 10.55 -5.92 11.42
CA GLY A 180 10.06 -5.89 12.80
C GLY A 180 11.20 -5.85 13.79
N GLY A 181 12.19 -4.99 13.53
CA GLY A 181 13.45 -4.94 14.26
C GLY A 181 13.73 -3.61 14.94
N LYS A 182 14.99 -3.45 15.33
CA LYS A 182 15.52 -2.25 16.00
C LYS A 182 16.47 -1.50 15.06
N MET A 183 16.63 -0.20 15.31
CA MET A 183 17.64 0.61 14.66
C MET A 183 19.00 0.38 15.37
N ASP A 184 20.07 0.28 14.60
CA ASP A 184 21.44 0.39 15.13
C ASP A 184 21.67 1.75 15.79
N LYS A 185 22.48 1.78 16.85
CA LYS A 185 22.65 2.99 17.66
C LYS A 185 23.19 4.19 16.88
N ASP A 186 24.22 3.99 16.05
CA ASP A 186 24.81 5.09 15.28
C ASP A 186 23.86 5.57 14.18
N THR A 187 23.12 4.63 13.58
CA THR A 187 22.07 4.94 12.60
C THR A 187 20.94 5.76 13.24
N GLU A 188 20.50 5.41 14.46
CA GLU A 188 19.48 6.15 15.20
C GLU A 188 19.93 7.55 15.60
N ILE A 189 21.17 7.69 16.09
CA ILE A 189 21.78 8.99 16.41
C ILE A 189 21.84 9.90 15.17
N ALA A 190 22.22 9.35 14.02
CA ALA A 190 22.29 10.12 12.78
C ALA A 190 20.90 10.58 12.30
N LEU A 191 19.84 9.76 12.50
CA LEU A 191 18.45 10.15 12.24
C LEU A 191 18.01 11.31 13.13
N LEU A 192 18.31 11.25 14.43
CA LEU A 192 17.94 12.29 15.41
C LEU A 192 18.66 13.61 15.14
N LYS A 193 19.96 13.56 14.80
CA LYS A 193 20.75 14.76 14.57
C LYS A 193 20.33 15.55 13.32
N ASN A 194 19.83 14.89 12.30
CA ASN A 194 19.42 15.54 11.05
C ASN A 194 18.15 14.88 10.44
N PRO A 195 16.95 15.17 10.95
CA PRO A 195 15.71 14.59 10.44
C PRO A 195 15.20 15.26 9.13
N SER A 196 16.01 16.04 8.43
CA SER A 196 15.57 16.76 7.22
C SER A 196 15.41 15.84 6.00
N LEU A 197 14.31 16.04 5.25
CA LEU A 197 14.04 15.45 3.93
C LEU A 197 14.25 16.45 2.79
N LYS A 198 14.95 17.57 3.05
CA LYS A 198 15.23 18.58 2.03
C LYS A 198 15.90 17.97 0.80
N GLY A 199 15.43 18.32 -0.39
CA GLY A 199 15.96 17.79 -1.66
C GLY A 199 15.33 16.45 -2.11
N VAL A 200 14.46 15.83 -1.30
CA VAL A 200 13.71 14.63 -1.72
C VAL A 200 12.40 15.03 -2.36
N SER A 201 12.08 14.48 -3.54
CA SER A 201 10.81 14.75 -4.21
C SER A 201 9.62 14.15 -3.46
N ARG A 202 8.45 14.78 -3.61
CA ARG A 202 7.20 14.33 -2.96
C ARG A 202 6.79 12.94 -3.38
N GLU A 203 7.00 12.59 -4.64
CA GLU A 203 6.73 11.25 -5.18
C GLU A 203 7.53 10.17 -4.44
N ARG A 204 8.83 10.40 -4.23
CA ARG A 204 9.69 9.45 -3.52
C ARG A 204 9.30 9.31 -2.05
N ILE A 205 8.97 10.42 -1.38
CA ILE A 205 8.48 10.40 0.01
C ILE A 205 7.19 9.59 0.10
N ARG A 206 6.22 9.86 -0.79
CA ARG A 206 4.96 9.13 -0.87
C ARG A 206 5.16 7.62 -1.08
N GLU A 207 6.00 7.23 -2.04
CA GLU A 207 6.28 5.83 -2.32
C GLU A 207 6.85 5.08 -1.11
N GLU A 208 7.82 5.68 -0.40
CA GLU A 208 8.39 5.06 0.79
C GLU A 208 7.37 4.96 1.93
N PHE A 209 6.49 5.97 2.08
CA PHE A 209 5.40 5.92 3.04
C PHE A 209 4.42 4.79 2.74
N ILE A 210 3.91 4.71 1.50
CA ILE A 210 2.98 3.65 1.08
C ILE A 210 3.60 2.28 1.31
N LYS A 211 4.85 2.06 0.86
CA LYS A 211 5.57 0.80 1.09
C LYS A 211 5.73 0.48 2.59
N GLY A 212 5.90 1.48 3.44
CA GLY A 212 6.00 1.31 4.89
C GLY A 212 4.70 0.83 5.52
N ILE A 213 3.56 1.39 5.10
CA ILE A 213 2.24 0.96 5.54
C ILE A 213 1.90 -0.45 5.04
N GLU A 214 2.11 -0.73 3.76
CA GLU A 214 1.66 -1.98 3.13
C GLU A 214 2.58 -3.18 3.42
N LYS A 215 3.90 -2.97 3.40
CA LYS A 215 4.91 -4.03 3.56
C LYS A 215 5.43 -4.14 4.99
N GLY A 216 5.29 -3.12 5.83
CA GLY A 216 5.67 -3.15 7.24
C GLY A 216 4.86 -4.18 8.03
N LYS A 217 5.44 -4.84 9.03
CA LYS A 217 4.73 -5.79 9.90
C LYS A 217 3.62 -5.12 10.70
N ASN A 218 3.85 -3.86 11.12
CA ASN A 218 2.93 -3.05 11.90
C ASN A 218 2.98 -1.60 11.43
N SER A 219 1.92 -1.15 10.75
CA SER A 219 1.81 0.21 10.20
C SER A 219 1.68 1.29 11.29
N LYS A 220 1.10 0.95 12.46
CA LYS A 220 1.05 1.85 13.61
C LYS A 220 2.46 2.18 14.11
N LEU A 221 3.28 1.16 14.37
CA LEU A 221 4.66 1.34 14.83
C LEU A 221 5.53 2.10 13.81
N PHE A 222 5.31 1.85 12.52
CA PHE A 222 5.98 2.61 11.45
C PHE A 222 5.65 4.10 11.53
N MET A 223 4.37 4.44 11.70
CA MET A 223 3.93 5.83 11.79
C MET A 223 4.41 6.50 13.08
N GLU A 224 4.42 5.77 14.21
CA GLU A 224 4.98 6.25 15.48
C GLU A 224 6.49 6.52 15.37
N ALA A 225 7.22 5.68 14.63
CA ALA A 225 8.63 5.93 14.34
C ALA A 225 8.84 7.19 13.48
N LEU A 226 8.03 7.40 12.43
CA LEU A 226 8.06 8.63 11.64
C LEU A 226 7.79 9.88 12.51
N ASP A 227 6.88 9.78 13.47
CA ASP A 227 6.57 10.85 14.44
C ASP A 227 7.76 11.12 15.37
N LYS A 228 8.32 10.06 15.97
CA LYS A 228 9.48 10.13 16.88
C LYS A 228 10.64 10.89 16.24
N PHE A 229 10.91 10.67 14.97
CA PHE A 229 12.01 11.32 14.25
C PHE A 229 11.59 12.62 13.54
N GLY A 230 10.36 13.12 13.73
CA GLY A 230 9.90 14.41 13.21
C GLY A 230 9.62 14.45 11.70
N PHE A 231 9.48 13.30 11.04
CA PHE A 231 9.22 13.24 9.61
C PHE A 231 7.76 13.52 9.24
N THR A 232 6.81 13.24 10.13
CA THR A 232 5.37 13.39 9.86
C THR A 232 4.99 14.82 9.48
N LYS A 233 5.57 15.83 10.13
CA LYS A 233 5.33 17.25 9.81
C LYS A 233 5.84 17.63 8.42
N GLN A 234 6.94 17.03 7.97
CA GLN A 234 7.51 17.28 6.65
C GLN A 234 6.75 16.53 5.55
N MET A 235 6.26 15.33 5.87
CA MET A 235 5.50 14.48 4.94
C MET A 235 4.08 15.00 4.72
N PHE A 236 3.44 15.50 5.77
CA PHE A 236 2.05 15.93 5.79
C PHE A 236 1.89 17.36 6.29
N PRO A 237 2.55 18.35 5.65
CA PRO A 237 2.39 19.74 6.02
C PRO A 237 0.91 20.15 5.87
N GLN A 238 0.42 21.04 6.74
CA GLN A 238 -0.95 21.55 6.73
C GLN A 238 -2.04 20.51 7.10
N LEU A 239 -1.68 19.24 7.38
CA LEU A 239 -2.63 18.20 7.75
C LEU A 239 -2.56 17.88 9.26
N LYS A 240 -3.75 17.73 9.85
CA LYS A 240 -3.90 17.31 11.25
C LYS A 240 -4.01 15.79 11.29
N LEU A 241 -3.00 15.12 11.82
CA LEU A 241 -2.97 13.66 11.93
C LEU A 241 -3.63 13.21 13.23
N GLN A 242 -4.59 12.31 13.15
CA GLN A 242 -5.34 11.79 14.29
C GLN A 242 -4.70 10.53 14.86
N LYS A 243 -4.53 10.52 16.18
CA LYS A 243 -4.09 9.35 16.96
C LYS A 243 -5.30 8.68 17.63
N PRO A 244 -5.21 7.42 18.08
CA PRO A 244 -4.10 6.50 17.82
C PRO A 244 -4.02 6.13 16.34
N TYR A 245 -2.81 5.82 15.86
CA TYR A 245 -2.63 5.35 14.48
C TYR A 245 -3.18 3.93 14.32
N PRO A 246 -3.86 3.63 13.21
CA PRO A 246 -4.38 2.29 12.96
C PRO A 246 -3.26 1.31 12.58
N ASN A 247 -3.47 0.01 12.85
CA ASN A 247 -2.62 -1.03 12.29
C ASN A 247 -3.34 -1.73 11.13
N VAL A 248 -3.16 -1.21 9.93
CA VAL A 248 -3.79 -1.71 8.69
C VAL A 248 -2.80 -1.71 7.53
N LYS A 249 -2.97 -2.64 6.59
CA LYS A 249 -2.11 -2.76 5.40
C LYS A 249 -2.54 -1.90 4.21
N SER A 250 -3.77 -1.41 4.19
CA SER A 250 -4.25 -0.51 3.15
C SER A 250 -3.87 0.92 3.48
N PHE A 251 -3.01 1.53 2.66
CA PHE A 251 -2.63 2.94 2.85
C PHE A 251 -3.83 3.90 2.68
N ILE A 252 -4.83 3.56 1.85
CA ILE A 252 -6.07 4.32 1.71
C ILE A 252 -6.83 4.38 3.03
N LEU A 253 -7.06 3.21 3.66
CA LEU A 253 -7.71 3.14 4.97
C LEU A 253 -6.88 3.84 6.05
N PHE A 254 -5.57 3.65 6.02
CA PHE A 254 -4.66 4.29 6.96
C PHE A 254 -4.79 5.82 6.88
N LEU A 255 -4.60 6.40 5.68
CA LEU A 255 -4.70 7.84 5.46
C LEU A 255 -6.08 8.39 5.79
N ALA A 256 -7.16 7.77 5.30
CA ALA A 256 -8.51 8.21 5.61
C ALA A 256 -8.76 8.26 7.13
N THR A 257 -8.25 7.26 7.87
CA THR A 257 -8.41 7.19 9.32
C THR A 257 -7.64 8.31 10.03
N ILE A 258 -6.38 8.55 9.70
CA ILE A 258 -5.57 9.58 10.37
C ILE A 258 -5.94 11.01 9.93
N LEU A 259 -6.52 11.17 8.73
CA LEU A 259 -6.92 12.46 8.17
C LEU A 259 -8.38 12.85 8.49
N ARG A 260 -9.12 12.01 9.20
CA ARG A 260 -10.58 12.12 9.40
C ARG A 260 -11.09 13.45 10.00
N LYS A 261 -10.23 14.26 10.62
CA LYS A 261 -10.59 15.58 11.18
C LYS A 261 -10.18 16.76 10.32
N ASN A 262 -9.64 16.54 9.13
CA ASN A 262 -9.31 17.61 8.21
C ASN A 262 -10.54 18.08 7.41
N ASP A 263 -10.46 19.29 6.86
CA ASP A 263 -11.49 19.85 5.98
C ASP A 263 -11.51 19.09 4.66
N VAL A 264 -12.62 18.42 4.37
CA VAL A 264 -12.82 17.61 3.16
C VAL A 264 -12.67 18.43 1.88
N LYS A 265 -13.03 19.72 1.89
CA LYS A 265 -12.94 20.60 0.72
C LYS A 265 -11.48 20.92 0.36
N LYS A 266 -10.60 21.03 1.36
CA LYS A 266 -9.17 21.34 1.17
C LYS A 266 -8.33 20.10 0.89
N LEU A 267 -8.81 18.94 1.30
CA LEU A 267 -8.05 17.69 1.25
C LEU A 267 -7.55 17.31 -0.16
N PRO A 268 -8.37 17.41 -1.24
CA PRO A 268 -7.93 17.07 -2.60
C PRO A 268 -6.71 17.88 -3.06
N SER A 269 -6.72 19.19 -2.87
CA SER A 269 -5.62 20.07 -3.25
C SER A 269 -4.33 19.71 -2.49
N ILE A 270 -4.42 19.48 -1.17
CA ILE A 270 -3.26 19.13 -0.35
C ILE A 270 -2.69 17.77 -0.78
N LEU A 271 -3.54 16.75 -0.96
CA LEU A 271 -3.09 15.42 -1.39
C LEU A 271 -2.48 15.44 -2.80
N ASN A 272 -3.02 16.24 -3.71
CA ASN A 272 -2.43 16.45 -5.04
C ASN A 272 -1.03 17.06 -4.96
N ASN A 273 -0.82 18.05 -4.10
CA ASN A 273 0.50 18.63 -3.83
C ASN A 273 1.49 17.61 -3.23
N LEU A 274 0.99 16.62 -2.50
CA LEU A 274 1.74 15.48 -1.97
C LEU A 274 1.89 14.35 -2.99
N LYS A 275 1.43 14.55 -4.22
CA LYS A 275 1.57 13.63 -5.36
C LYS A 275 0.80 12.31 -5.24
N TYR A 276 -0.32 12.31 -4.53
CA TYR A 276 -1.28 11.21 -4.63
C TYR A 276 -2.00 11.25 -5.97
N SER A 277 -2.37 10.09 -6.51
CA SER A 277 -3.11 10.01 -7.78
C SER A 277 -4.56 10.49 -7.60
N ASN A 278 -5.21 10.86 -8.70
CA ASN A 278 -6.61 11.30 -8.68
C ASN A 278 -7.54 10.23 -8.10
N GLU A 279 -7.26 8.95 -8.36
CA GLU A 279 -8.01 7.83 -7.81
C GLU A 279 -7.83 7.73 -6.28
N GLU A 280 -6.59 7.79 -5.80
CA GLU A 280 -6.27 7.76 -4.37
C GLU A 280 -6.92 8.93 -3.63
N ILE A 281 -6.84 10.14 -4.22
CA ILE A 281 -7.46 11.35 -3.67
C ILE A 281 -8.97 11.18 -3.56
N ARG A 282 -9.65 10.69 -4.60
CA ARG A 282 -11.10 10.43 -4.56
C ARG A 282 -11.46 9.43 -3.47
N ASN A 283 -10.73 8.31 -3.40
CA ASN A 283 -10.98 7.26 -2.43
C ASN A 283 -10.78 7.76 -0.98
N ILE A 284 -9.69 8.44 -0.69
CA ILE A 284 -9.39 8.98 0.65
C ILE A 284 -10.41 10.05 1.03
N THR A 285 -10.69 11.00 0.13
CA THR A 285 -11.62 12.10 0.38
C THR A 285 -13.03 11.60 0.62
N PHE A 286 -13.48 10.62 -0.15
CA PHE A 286 -14.78 9.98 0.06
C PHE A 286 -14.89 9.36 1.46
N LEU A 287 -13.91 8.57 1.90
CA LEU A 287 -13.92 7.96 3.22
C LEU A 287 -13.91 9.01 4.33
N VAL A 288 -13.09 10.05 4.21
CA VAL A 288 -13.08 11.16 5.19
C VAL A 288 -14.42 11.88 5.22
N HIS A 289 -15.07 12.07 4.07
CA HIS A 289 -16.39 12.70 3.96
C HIS A 289 -17.48 11.83 4.63
N LEU A 290 -17.40 10.51 4.46
CA LEU A 290 -18.35 9.54 4.99
C LEU A 290 -18.49 9.60 6.52
N LYS A 291 -17.45 10.03 7.23
CA LYS A 291 -17.50 10.26 8.68
C LYS A 291 -18.67 11.17 9.10
N ASN A 292 -18.99 12.17 8.27
CA ASN A 292 -20.06 13.15 8.51
C ASN A 292 -21.37 12.79 7.81
N PHE A 293 -21.53 11.50 7.43
CA PHE A 293 -22.76 11.04 6.78
C PHE A 293 -24.00 11.33 7.64
N LYS A 294 -25.03 11.79 6.97
CA LYS A 294 -26.39 11.94 7.49
C LYS A 294 -27.38 11.36 6.48
N PRO A 295 -28.49 10.74 6.92
CA PRO A 295 -29.48 10.12 6.03
C PRO A 295 -29.99 11.04 4.91
N GLU A 296 -30.12 12.34 5.18
CA GLU A 296 -30.56 13.35 4.19
C GLU A 296 -29.59 13.47 3.00
N LYS A 297 -28.38 12.96 3.14
CA LYS A 297 -27.32 13.05 2.12
C LYS A 297 -27.07 11.71 1.40
N ILE A 298 -27.94 10.71 1.58
CA ILE A 298 -27.72 9.37 1.01
C ILE A 298 -27.51 9.42 -0.51
N TYR A 299 -28.33 10.18 -1.24
CA TYR A 299 -28.18 10.32 -2.68
C TYR A 299 -26.82 10.87 -3.08
N ASP A 300 -26.42 11.97 -2.46
CA ASP A 300 -25.14 12.63 -2.75
C ASP A 300 -23.94 11.71 -2.42
N PHE A 301 -24.01 10.96 -1.29
CA PHE A 301 -22.98 9.99 -0.93
C PHE A 301 -22.90 8.81 -1.90
N LYS A 302 -24.03 8.29 -2.36
CA LYS A 302 -24.03 7.21 -3.35
C LYS A 302 -23.44 7.68 -4.67
N LYS A 303 -23.77 8.88 -5.14
CA LYS A 303 -23.18 9.48 -6.34
C LYS A 303 -21.66 9.74 -6.18
N LEU A 304 -21.18 10.07 -5.00
CA LEU A 304 -19.76 10.15 -4.72
C LEU A 304 -19.11 8.77 -4.67
N GLN A 305 -19.77 7.76 -4.10
CA GLN A 305 -19.30 6.38 -4.05
C GLN A 305 -19.07 5.79 -5.46
N GLU A 306 -20.00 6.03 -6.39
CA GLU A 306 -19.90 5.60 -7.79
C GLU A 306 -18.62 6.10 -8.48
N LYS A 307 -18.07 7.24 -8.04
CA LYS A 307 -16.82 7.81 -8.58
C LYS A 307 -15.56 7.18 -7.96
N THR A 308 -15.69 6.31 -6.96
CA THR A 308 -14.58 5.65 -6.29
C THR A 308 -14.36 4.25 -6.85
N THR A 309 -13.16 3.71 -6.60
CA THR A 309 -12.84 2.29 -6.88
C THR A 309 -12.91 1.42 -5.61
N LEU A 310 -13.50 1.95 -4.54
CA LEU A 310 -13.56 1.30 -3.24
C LEU A 310 -14.53 0.11 -3.27
N LYS A 311 -14.06 -1.04 -2.84
CA LYS A 311 -14.92 -2.20 -2.58
C LYS A 311 -15.78 -1.95 -1.35
N LYS A 312 -17.01 -2.51 -1.32
CA LYS A 312 -17.94 -2.42 -0.16
C LYS A 312 -17.25 -2.73 1.17
N GLN A 313 -16.47 -3.80 1.21
CA GLN A 313 -15.75 -4.21 2.42
C GLN A 313 -14.74 -3.15 2.92
N THR A 314 -14.13 -2.39 2.02
CA THR A 314 -13.20 -1.30 2.39
C THR A 314 -13.93 -0.18 3.14
N ILE A 315 -15.14 0.18 2.70
CA ILE A 315 -15.97 1.21 3.35
C ILE A 315 -16.42 0.73 4.74
N ILE A 316 -16.86 -0.52 4.86
CA ILE A 316 -17.24 -1.15 6.13
C ILE A 316 -16.05 -1.19 7.09
N ASN A 317 -14.88 -1.59 6.61
CA ASN A 317 -13.65 -1.64 7.41
C ASN A 317 -13.24 -0.23 7.90
N TYR A 318 -13.42 0.80 7.07
CA TYR A 318 -13.19 2.18 7.50
C TYR A 318 -14.14 2.57 8.66
N GLY A 319 -15.40 2.21 8.57
CA GLY A 319 -16.38 2.41 9.64
C GLY A 319 -15.90 1.82 10.95
N LYS A 320 -15.50 0.55 10.94
CA LYS A 320 -14.96 -0.14 12.13
C LYS A 320 -13.75 0.60 12.74
N LEU A 321 -12.85 1.14 11.91
CA LEU A 321 -11.68 1.87 12.37
C LEU A 321 -12.00 3.21 13.07
N ILE A 322 -13.14 3.81 12.75
CA ILE A 322 -13.59 5.10 13.34
C ILE A 322 -14.78 4.96 14.29
N GLY A 323 -15.17 3.71 14.64
CA GLY A 323 -16.29 3.42 15.54
C GLY A 323 -17.66 3.70 14.95
N LYS A 324 -17.86 3.48 13.64
CA LYS A 324 -19.13 3.65 12.92
C LYS A 324 -19.47 2.43 12.09
N ASP A 325 -20.77 2.14 11.95
CA ASP A 325 -21.25 1.14 11.00
C ASP A 325 -21.71 1.81 9.70
N PHE A 326 -21.09 1.40 8.60
CA PHE A 326 -21.45 1.83 7.24
C PHE A 326 -22.03 0.68 6.40
N SER A 327 -22.41 -0.43 7.01
CA SER A 327 -22.95 -1.59 6.29
C SER A 327 -24.23 -1.22 5.54
N LYS A 328 -25.15 -0.52 6.20
CA LYS A 328 -26.42 -0.08 5.60
C LYS A 328 -26.18 0.84 4.40
N ILE A 329 -25.41 1.93 4.57
CA ILE A 329 -25.15 2.87 3.47
C ILE A 329 -24.42 2.20 2.30
N THR A 330 -23.53 1.22 2.60
CA THR A 330 -22.78 0.51 1.58
C THR A 330 -23.64 -0.43 0.75
N ASN A 331 -24.66 -1.04 1.36
CA ASN A 331 -25.56 -1.99 0.71
C ASN A 331 -26.76 -1.32 0.03
N PHE A 332 -27.14 -0.12 0.46
CA PHE A 332 -28.22 0.64 -0.17
C PHE A 332 -27.94 0.94 -1.64
N ASN A 333 -28.93 0.79 -2.49
CA ASN A 333 -28.85 1.12 -3.92
C ASN A 333 -29.87 2.21 -4.25
N LEU A 334 -29.46 3.20 -5.05
CA LEU A 334 -30.39 4.20 -5.57
C LEU A 334 -31.38 3.54 -6.52
N SER A 335 -32.66 3.83 -6.36
CA SER A 335 -33.76 3.20 -7.10
C SER A 335 -34.72 4.20 -7.77
N VAL A 336 -34.68 5.46 -7.36
CA VAL A 336 -35.63 6.48 -7.85
C VAL A 336 -35.12 7.06 -9.18
N THR A 337 -36.00 7.00 -10.19
CA THR A 337 -35.82 7.67 -11.49
C THR A 337 -36.73 8.88 -11.59
N GLY A 338 -36.37 9.88 -12.41
CA GLY A 338 -37.11 11.14 -12.53
C GLY A 338 -38.43 11.04 -13.34
N GLY A 339 -39.14 9.92 -13.25
CA GLY A 339 -40.40 9.69 -13.97
C GLY A 339 -41.54 9.19 -13.06
N GLY A 340 -42.75 9.26 -13.55
CA GLY A 340 -43.97 8.81 -12.84
C GLY A 340 -44.75 9.91 -12.10
N PRO A 341 -45.84 9.54 -11.42
CA PRO A 341 -46.78 10.50 -10.83
C PRO A 341 -46.18 11.50 -9.86
N ALA A 342 -45.16 11.08 -9.11
CA ALA A 342 -44.46 11.93 -8.13
C ALA A 342 -43.67 13.10 -8.75
N PHE A 343 -43.50 13.12 -10.08
CA PHE A 343 -42.70 14.11 -10.80
C PHE A 343 -43.53 14.97 -11.76
N VAL A 344 -44.84 14.78 -11.81
CA VAL A 344 -45.74 15.56 -12.68
C VAL A 344 -45.65 17.04 -12.32
N GLY A 345 -45.41 17.88 -13.32
CA GLY A 345 -45.28 19.34 -13.16
C GLY A 345 -43.92 19.83 -12.69
N LEU A 346 -42.99 18.93 -12.28
CA LEU A 346 -41.64 19.30 -11.85
C LEU A 346 -40.70 19.47 -13.03
N LYS A 347 -39.77 20.44 -12.95
CA LYS A 347 -38.75 20.70 -13.98
C LYS A 347 -37.35 20.92 -13.36
N GLY A 348 -36.32 20.50 -14.09
CA GLY A 348 -34.93 20.78 -13.78
C GLY A 348 -34.55 20.44 -12.34
N LYS A 349 -34.16 21.42 -11.55
CA LYS A 349 -33.71 21.27 -10.16
C LYS A 349 -34.75 20.62 -9.25
N GLN A 350 -36.05 20.90 -9.46
CA GLN A 350 -37.14 20.35 -8.66
C GLN A 350 -37.19 18.81 -8.78
N ILE A 351 -36.95 18.26 -9.97
CA ILE A 351 -36.87 16.81 -10.17
C ILE A 351 -35.71 16.23 -9.34
N GLY A 352 -34.56 16.89 -9.39
CA GLY A 352 -33.39 16.45 -8.61
C GLY A 352 -33.60 16.47 -7.10
N ASP A 353 -34.25 17.51 -6.60
CA ASP A 353 -34.58 17.64 -5.18
C ASP A 353 -35.62 16.59 -4.75
N LYS A 354 -36.61 16.28 -5.60
CA LYS A 354 -37.59 15.22 -5.35
C LYS A 354 -36.96 13.82 -5.36
N ILE A 355 -36.02 13.54 -6.26
CA ILE A 355 -35.25 12.28 -6.23
C ILE A 355 -34.55 12.12 -4.90
N LYS A 356 -33.85 13.16 -4.42
CA LYS A 356 -33.12 13.13 -3.15
C LYS A 356 -34.03 12.88 -1.95
N GLU A 357 -35.22 13.50 -1.96
CA GLU A 357 -36.23 13.30 -0.94
C GLU A 357 -36.70 11.84 -0.90
N LEU A 358 -37.06 11.27 -2.05
CA LEU A 358 -37.57 9.90 -2.16
C LEU A 358 -36.47 8.87 -1.81
N GLU A 359 -35.24 9.06 -2.25
CA GLU A 359 -34.12 8.17 -1.89
C GLU A 359 -33.80 8.22 -0.39
N LYS A 360 -33.93 9.39 0.25
CA LYS A 360 -33.85 9.51 1.70
C LYS A 360 -34.92 8.68 2.40
N LEU A 361 -36.16 8.76 1.95
CA LEU A 361 -37.29 8.00 2.50
C LEU A 361 -37.06 6.50 2.34
N ASN A 362 -36.62 6.05 1.15
CA ASN A 362 -36.31 4.64 0.91
C ASN A 362 -35.19 4.16 1.85
N PHE A 363 -34.12 4.94 2.01
CA PHE A 363 -33.02 4.60 2.93
C PHE A 363 -33.47 4.51 4.39
N LEU A 364 -34.36 5.37 4.84
CA LEU A 364 -34.90 5.34 6.20
C LEU A 364 -35.85 4.13 6.39
N ASN A 365 -36.71 3.85 5.42
CA ASN A 365 -37.67 2.75 5.48
C ASN A 365 -37.01 1.37 5.47
N GLU A 366 -35.93 1.16 4.68
CA GLU A 366 -35.15 -0.07 4.78
C GLU A 366 -34.61 -0.33 6.21
N SER A 367 -34.44 0.71 7.04
CA SER A 367 -34.03 0.52 8.43
C SER A 367 -35.17 0.00 9.32
N VAL A 368 -36.39 0.44 9.07
CA VAL A 368 -37.53 -0.01 9.83
C VAL A 368 -37.87 -1.46 9.50
N ILE A 369 -37.80 -1.83 8.23
CA ILE A 369 -38.10 -3.20 7.78
C ILE A 369 -37.08 -4.19 8.37
N ASN A 370 -35.79 -3.88 8.32
CA ASN A 370 -34.73 -4.78 8.86
C ASN A 370 -34.74 -4.89 10.39
N GLU A 371 -35.30 -3.90 11.11
CA GLU A 371 -35.46 -3.97 12.57
C GLU A 371 -36.72 -4.76 12.97
N VAL A 372 -37.69 -4.85 12.07
CA VAL A 372 -39.00 -5.48 12.31
C VAL A 372 -38.99 -6.95 11.88
N GLU A 373 -38.33 -7.34 10.78
CA GLU A 373 -38.31 -8.72 10.29
C GLU A 373 -37.87 -9.79 11.36
N PRO A 374 -36.90 -9.56 12.23
CA PRO A 374 -36.56 -10.56 13.25
C PRO A 374 -37.64 -10.78 14.31
N LYS A 375 -38.50 -9.80 14.52
CA LYS A 375 -39.60 -9.90 15.49
C LYS A 375 -40.87 -10.61 14.93
N PHE A 376 -40.97 -10.72 13.61
CA PHE A 376 -42.10 -11.35 12.93
C PHE A 376 -42.00 -12.87 12.72
N GLN A 377 -40.80 -13.45 12.85
CA GLN A 377 -40.65 -14.93 12.73
C GLN A 377 -41.38 -15.75 13.79
N SER A 378 -41.99 -15.10 14.78
CA SER A 378 -42.71 -15.76 15.88
C SER A 378 -44.23 -15.60 15.88
N VAL A 379 -44.83 -14.96 14.86
CA VAL A 379 -46.29 -14.74 14.81
C VAL A 379 -46.93 -15.55 13.69
N HIS A 380 -47.66 -16.58 14.09
CA HIS A 380 -48.16 -17.66 13.22
C HIS A 380 -49.58 -17.50 12.70
N THR A 381 -50.18 -16.30 12.55
CA THR A 381 -51.49 -16.20 11.87
C THR A 381 -51.72 -14.87 11.15
N THR A 382 -52.25 -14.95 9.93
CA THR A 382 -52.59 -13.87 9.00
C THR A 382 -53.58 -12.83 9.52
N SER A 383 -54.53 -13.23 10.32
CA SER A 383 -55.58 -12.33 10.83
C SER A 383 -55.10 -11.33 11.89
N SER A 384 -54.07 -11.67 12.64
CA SER A 384 -53.46 -10.78 13.64
C SER A 384 -52.58 -9.71 13.04
N PHE A 385 -52.07 -9.94 11.82
CA PHE A 385 -51.18 -9.02 11.10
C PHE A 385 -51.95 -7.79 10.56
N GLU A 386 -53.11 -8.02 9.92
CA GLU A 386 -53.92 -6.94 9.37
C GLU A 386 -54.53 -6.03 10.45
N GLN A 387 -54.98 -6.59 11.57
CA GLN A 387 -55.55 -5.80 12.66
C GLN A 387 -54.51 -5.00 13.45
N THR A 388 -53.27 -5.52 13.62
CA THR A 388 -52.25 -4.86 14.45
C THR A 388 -51.39 -3.88 13.67
N PHE A 389 -51.18 -4.09 12.39
CA PHE A 389 -50.22 -3.32 11.58
C PHE A 389 -50.84 -2.52 10.44
N GLY A 390 -51.98 -2.92 9.88
CA GLY A 390 -52.64 -2.18 8.79
C GLY A 390 -53.03 -0.76 9.21
N GLY A 391 -53.52 -0.60 10.43
CA GLY A 391 -53.86 0.72 11.00
C GLY A 391 -52.68 1.61 11.33
N TRP A 392 -51.57 1.02 11.75
CA TRP A 392 -50.34 1.74 12.08
C TRP A 392 -49.56 2.17 10.82
N TYR A 393 -49.48 1.26 9.85
CA TYR A 393 -48.78 1.49 8.58
C TYR A 393 -49.43 2.56 7.72
N SER A 394 -50.75 2.57 7.62
CA SER A 394 -51.52 3.60 6.88
C SER A 394 -51.38 5.01 7.48
N LYS A 395 -51.09 5.09 8.78
CA LYS A 395 -50.98 6.35 9.51
C LYS A 395 -49.60 6.97 9.47
N TYR A 396 -48.52 6.17 9.30
CA TYR A 396 -47.12 6.61 9.48
C TYR A 396 -46.21 6.42 8.27
N VAL A 397 -46.59 5.62 7.27
CA VAL A 397 -45.80 5.35 6.07
C VAL A 397 -46.66 5.39 4.83
N PRO A 398 -46.47 6.35 3.91
CA PRO A 398 -47.06 6.29 2.59
C PRO A 398 -46.44 5.16 1.80
N LEU A 399 -47.04 4.00 1.78
CA LEU A 399 -46.57 2.79 1.13
C LEU A 399 -46.52 2.93 -0.38
N SER A 400 -45.43 2.57 -0.99
CA SER A 400 -45.39 2.30 -2.42
C SER A 400 -46.26 1.05 -2.68
N THR A 401 -47.15 1.13 -3.65
CA THR A 401 -48.03 0.05 -4.11
C THR A 401 -47.31 -1.28 -4.35
N LYS A 402 -46.06 -1.22 -4.66
CA LYS A 402 -45.16 -2.37 -4.93
C LYS A 402 -44.81 -3.20 -3.67
N PHE A 403 -44.77 -2.57 -2.49
CA PHE A 403 -44.47 -3.28 -1.24
C PHE A 403 -45.70 -4.07 -0.78
N MET A 404 -46.90 -3.48 -0.86
CA MET A 404 -48.16 -4.18 -0.56
C MET A 404 -48.39 -5.36 -1.52
N GLN A 405 -48.12 -5.19 -2.81
CA GLN A 405 -48.25 -6.28 -3.78
C GLN A 405 -47.25 -7.43 -3.52
N LYS A 406 -46.07 -7.14 -3.00
CA LYS A 406 -45.06 -8.16 -2.66
C LYS A 406 -45.41 -8.93 -1.38
N MET A 407 -46.06 -8.28 -0.43
CA MET A 407 -46.55 -8.92 0.81
C MET A 407 -47.81 -9.78 0.57
N ILE A 408 -48.76 -9.27 -0.22
CA ILE A 408 -49.98 -9.98 -0.57
C ILE A 408 -49.75 -11.11 -1.57
N GLY A 409 -48.76 -10.97 -2.47
CA GLY A 409 -48.41 -11.97 -3.49
C GLY A 409 -47.68 -13.21 -2.97
N LYS A 410 -47.12 -13.20 -1.74
CA LYS A 410 -46.46 -14.39 -1.13
C LYS A 410 -47.45 -15.36 -0.43
N GLU A 411 -48.70 -15.01 -0.32
CA GLU A 411 -49.74 -15.85 0.29
C GLU A 411 -50.65 -16.59 -0.70
N ARG A 412 -50.36 -16.57 -2.01
CA ARG A 412 -51.11 -17.28 -3.04
C ARG A 412 -50.32 -18.33 -3.79
N VAL A 413 -49.45 -19.09 -3.10
CA VAL A 413 -48.92 -20.38 -3.60
C VAL A 413 -48.95 -21.38 -2.47
#